data_3b67a97186c6f53ef7f5198131f51a63
#
_entry.id   3b67a97186c6f53ef7f5198131f51a63
#
_cell.length_a   1.000
_cell.length_b   1.000
_cell.length_c   1.000
_cell.angle_alpha   90.00
_cell.angle_beta   90.00
_cell.angle_gamma   90.00
#
_symmetry.space_group_name_H-M   'P 1'
#
loop_
_entity.id
_entity.type
_entity.pdbx_description
1 polymer ?
#
loop_
_entity_poly.entity_id
_entity_poly.type
_entity_poly.pdbx_seq_one_letter_code
_entity_poly.pdbx_strand_id
1 'polypeptide(L)'
;TEVTDVKALDADEIIVATGSKARRIPVKGAETAIEAVDFLLGKSEVGEKVTIIGGGLTGCEIAYELFLQGKKPTIVEMQDDLITTKGICLANTSFLRDCFKTNKVPVHLETALCEIGDGFVTVKDKEGKVFNIDSDSVIMSVGYSPAPVAEKGKHIHVIGDAAKVGNLRTVIWGAWDVCMKL
;
A
#
# COMPACT_ATOMS: atom_id res chain seq x y z
N THR A 1 -2.60 -27.70 -0.35
CA THR A 1 -3.22 -27.96 -1.66
C THR A 1 -3.68 -26.65 -2.25
N GLU A 2 -3.28 -26.36 -3.47
CA GLU A 2 -3.79 -25.22 -4.23
C GLU A 2 -5.19 -25.53 -4.74
N VAL A 3 -6.14 -24.62 -4.51
CA VAL A 3 -7.53 -24.75 -4.97
C VAL A 3 -7.74 -23.82 -6.15
N THR A 4 -7.97 -24.40 -7.33
CA THR A 4 -8.25 -23.66 -8.56
C THR A 4 -9.74 -23.51 -8.86
N ASP A 5 -10.56 -24.43 -8.38
CA ASP A 5 -12.02 -24.35 -8.44
C ASP A 5 -12.64 -24.56 -7.06
N VAL A 6 -13.13 -23.47 -6.47
CA VAL A 6 -13.75 -23.48 -5.15
C VAL A 6 -15.04 -24.30 -5.13
N LYS A 7 -15.76 -24.37 -6.26
CA LYS A 7 -17.04 -25.12 -6.34
C LYS A 7 -16.85 -26.64 -6.40
N ALA A 8 -15.63 -27.10 -6.70
CA ALA A 8 -15.28 -28.51 -6.69
C ALA A 8 -14.94 -29.05 -5.30
N LEU A 9 -14.91 -28.20 -4.26
CA LEU A 9 -14.67 -28.62 -2.89
C LEU A 9 -15.91 -29.35 -2.32
N ASP A 10 -15.68 -30.50 -1.74
CA ASP A 10 -16.71 -31.24 -0.99
C ASP A 10 -16.78 -30.68 0.44
N ALA A 11 -17.62 -29.65 0.62
CA ALA A 11 -17.81 -28.95 1.87
C ALA A 11 -19.20 -28.30 1.92
N ASP A 12 -19.84 -28.32 3.11
CA ASP A 12 -21.13 -27.68 3.33
C ASP A 12 -21.05 -26.17 3.24
N GLU A 13 -19.97 -25.59 3.76
CA GLU A 13 -19.70 -24.15 3.76
C GLU A 13 -18.22 -23.88 3.40
N ILE A 14 -17.98 -22.85 2.62
CA ILE A 14 -16.64 -22.48 2.15
C ILE A 14 -16.34 -21.05 2.57
N ILE A 15 -15.19 -20.85 3.24
CA ILE A 15 -14.70 -19.52 3.63
C ILE A 15 -13.52 -19.13 2.72
N VAL A 16 -13.68 -18.05 1.97
CA VAL A 16 -12.66 -17.46 1.10
C VAL A 16 -11.99 -16.30 1.84
N ALA A 17 -10.75 -16.51 2.24
CA ALA A 17 -9.93 -15.55 2.98
C ALA A 17 -8.58 -15.29 2.26
N THR A 18 -8.61 -15.21 0.94
CA THR A 18 -7.41 -15.14 0.08
C THR A 18 -6.72 -13.79 0.04
N GLY A 19 -7.24 -12.80 0.80
CA GLY A 19 -6.60 -11.53 0.98
C GLY A 19 -6.77 -10.56 -0.18
N SER A 20 -5.78 -9.70 -0.39
CA SER A 20 -5.78 -8.61 -1.34
C SER A 20 -4.49 -8.61 -2.16
N LYS A 21 -4.49 -7.85 -3.24
CA LYS A 21 -3.30 -7.60 -4.08
C LYS A 21 -2.94 -6.12 -4.08
N ALA A 22 -1.65 -5.81 -4.23
CA ALA A 22 -1.16 -4.45 -4.34
C ALA A 22 -1.78 -3.75 -5.56
N ARG A 23 -2.13 -2.48 -5.38
CA ARG A 23 -2.56 -1.61 -6.47
C ARG A 23 -1.34 -1.11 -7.23
N ARG A 24 -1.50 -0.88 -8.53
CA ARG A 24 -0.52 -0.21 -9.37
C ARG A 24 -1.15 0.98 -10.06
N ILE A 25 -0.40 2.07 -10.19
CA ILE A 25 -0.81 3.23 -10.97
C ILE A 25 -0.42 2.97 -12.43
N PRO A 26 -1.34 3.10 -13.40
CA PRO A 26 -1.06 2.82 -14.81
C PRO A 26 -0.34 4.00 -15.47
N VAL A 27 0.90 4.25 -15.09
CA VAL A 27 1.78 5.26 -15.70
C VAL A 27 2.96 4.58 -16.36
N LYS A 28 3.59 5.27 -17.30
CA LYS A 28 4.81 4.79 -17.97
C LYS A 28 5.92 4.52 -16.94
N GLY A 29 6.57 3.39 -17.02
CA GLY A 29 7.62 2.95 -16.11
C GLY A 29 7.13 2.34 -14.79
N ALA A 30 5.82 2.24 -14.55
CA ALA A 30 5.27 1.68 -13.30
C ALA A 30 5.67 0.21 -13.06
N GLU A 31 6.03 -0.51 -14.11
CA GLU A 31 6.53 -1.89 -14.05
C GLU A 31 7.90 -2.00 -13.36
N THR A 32 8.67 -0.92 -13.32
CA THR A 32 9.99 -0.89 -12.65
C THR A 32 9.89 -0.60 -11.17
N ALA A 33 8.72 -0.14 -10.69
CA ALA A 33 8.52 0.15 -9.28
C ALA A 33 8.48 -1.12 -8.43
N ILE A 34 9.12 -1.06 -7.27
CA ILE A 34 9.13 -2.11 -6.25
C ILE A 34 7.80 -2.02 -5.48
N GLU A 35 7.11 -3.14 -5.31
CA GLU A 35 5.94 -3.17 -4.44
C GLU A 35 6.36 -3.05 -2.97
N ALA A 36 5.60 -2.29 -2.18
CA ALA A 36 5.88 -2.09 -0.76
C ALA A 36 6.07 -3.41 0.00
N VAL A 37 5.26 -4.44 -0.32
CA VAL A 37 5.38 -5.78 0.29
C VAL A 37 6.69 -6.46 -0.07
N ASP A 38 7.14 -6.37 -1.31
CA ASP A 38 8.39 -7.01 -1.72
C ASP A 38 9.62 -6.34 -1.08
N PHE A 39 9.56 -5.01 -0.91
CA PHE A 39 10.55 -4.28 -0.11
C PHE A 39 10.56 -4.75 1.35
N LEU A 40 9.39 -4.79 2.01
CA LEU A 40 9.27 -5.20 3.41
C LEU A 40 9.67 -6.67 3.66
N LEU A 41 9.53 -7.52 2.66
CA LEU A 41 9.97 -8.93 2.70
C LEU A 41 11.47 -9.10 2.36
N GLY A 42 12.18 -8.01 2.09
CA GLY A 42 13.60 -8.06 1.73
C GLY A 42 13.89 -8.72 0.37
N LYS A 43 12.90 -8.75 -0.53
CA LYS A 43 13.06 -9.33 -1.87
C LYS A 43 13.69 -8.36 -2.87
N SER A 44 13.76 -7.08 -2.52
CA SER A 44 14.29 -6.03 -3.40
C SER A 44 15.19 -5.10 -2.62
N GLU A 45 16.34 -4.80 -3.18
CA GLU A 45 17.24 -3.77 -2.67
C GLU A 45 16.89 -2.43 -3.30
N VAL A 46 17.20 -1.33 -2.59
CA VAL A 46 16.96 0.03 -3.05
C VAL A 46 18.25 0.86 -3.00
N GLY A 47 18.37 1.81 -3.90
CA GLY A 47 19.48 2.76 -3.97
C GLY A 47 19.51 3.76 -2.81
N GLU A 48 20.21 4.88 -2.98
CA GLU A 48 20.33 5.92 -1.96
C GLU A 48 19.11 6.85 -1.95
N LYS A 49 18.68 7.32 -3.13
CA LYS A 49 17.51 8.19 -3.30
C LYS A 49 16.29 7.33 -3.61
N VAL A 50 15.33 7.27 -2.69
CA VAL A 50 14.15 6.40 -2.83
C VAL A 50 12.89 7.25 -2.82
N THR A 51 12.12 7.18 -3.90
CA THR A 51 10.81 7.84 -3.96
C THR A 51 9.72 6.84 -3.58
N ILE A 52 8.93 7.18 -2.56
CA ILE A 52 7.78 6.41 -2.09
C ILE A 52 6.52 7.05 -2.66
N ILE A 53 5.79 6.30 -3.47
CA ILE A 53 4.51 6.74 -4.05
C ILE A 53 3.40 6.23 -3.14
N GLY A 54 2.74 7.18 -2.46
CA GLY A 54 1.71 6.93 -1.46
C GLY A 54 2.18 7.20 -0.03
N GLY A 55 1.60 8.23 0.59
CA GLY A 55 1.87 8.68 1.96
C GLY A 55 0.89 8.09 3.00
N GLY A 56 0.34 6.91 2.75
CA GLY A 56 -0.39 6.13 3.75
C GLY A 56 0.54 5.62 4.86
N LEU A 57 -0.02 4.91 5.85
CA LEU A 57 0.78 4.43 6.99
C LEU A 57 2.00 3.61 6.54
N THR A 58 1.80 2.60 5.70
CA THR A 58 2.88 1.75 5.19
C THR A 58 3.96 2.55 4.45
N GLY A 59 3.58 3.49 3.57
CA GLY A 59 4.54 4.32 2.85
C GLY A 59 5.35 5.22 3.79
N CYS A 60 4.71 5.78 4.81
CA CYS A 60 5.40 6.57 5.84
C CYS A 60 6.33 5.71 6.71
N GLU A 61 5.92 4.50 7.10
CA GLU A 61 6.78 3.58 7.86
C GLU A 61 8.01 3.15 7.05
N ILE A 62 7.85 2.86 5.76
CA ILE A 62 8.96 2.57 4.84
C ILE A 62 9.90 3.78 4.71
N ALA A 63 9.35 4.99 4.54
CA ALA A 63 10.16 6.20 4.46
C ALA A 63 10.96 6.44 5.75
N TYR A 64 10.35 6.19 6.91
CA TYR A 64 11.02 6.28 8.20
C TYR A 64 12.14 5.27 8.34
N GLU A 65 11.90 4.01 7.98
CA GLU A 65 12.91 2.94 7.99
C GLU A 65 14.10 3.28 7.09
N LEU A 66 13.85 3.73 5.88
CA LEU A 66 14.89 4.16 4.94
C LEU A 66 15.70 5.36 5.48
N PHE A 67 15.04 6.31 6.12
CA PHE A 67 15.70 7.42 6.78
C PHE A 67 16.64 6.95 7.91
N LEU A 68 16.20 6.01 8.75
CA LEU A 68 17.04 5.43 9.80
C LEU A 68 18.25 4.67 9.25
N GLN A 69 18.14 4.08 8.06
CA GLN A 69 19.24 3.44 7.34
C GLN A 69 20.19 4.45 6.67
N GLY A 70 19.96 5.77 6.83
CA GLY A 70 20.77 6.82 6.23
C GLY A 70 20.51 7.06 4.74
N LYS A 71 19.45 6.48 4.18
CA LYS A 71 19.00 6.74 2.81
C LYS A 71 18.24 8.06 2.72
N LYS A 72 17.94 8.49 1.51
CA LYS A 72 17.26 9.76 1.20
C LYS A 72 15.85 9.48 0.65
N PRO A 73 14.86 9.16 1.53
CA PRO A 73 13.48 8.95 1.10
C PRO A 73 12.83 10.29 0.69
N THR A 74 11.95 10.22 -0.31
CA THR A 74 11.04 11.30 -0.70
C THR A 74 9.64 10.71 -0.81
N ILE A 75 8.63 11.35 -0.19
CA ILE A 75 7.23 10.88 -0.23
C ILE A 75 6.45 11.73 -1.24
N VAL A 76 5.71 11.06 -2.13
CA VAL A 76 4.75 11.67 -3.05
C VAL A 76 3.36 11.16 -2.70
N GLU A 77 2.45 12.09 -2.33
CA GLU A 77 1.09 11.76 -1.89
C GLU A 77 0.07 12.64 -2.62
N MET A 78 -1.00 12.02 -3.12
CA MET A 78 -2.09 12.72 -3.83
C MET A 78 -3.03 13.47 -2.88
N GLN A 79 -3.12 13.05 -1.62
CA GLN A 79 -3.94 13.71 -0.62
C GLN A 79 -3.26 14.98 -0.08
N ASP A 80 -4.02 15.77 0.64
CA ASP A 80 -3.57 17.01 1.29
C ASP A 80 -2.81 16.79 2.59
N ASP A 81 -2.75 15.53 3.08
CA ASP A 81 -2.00 15.15 4.28
C ASP A 81 -1.53 13.69 4.18
N LEU A 82 -0.53 13.34 5.01
CA LEU A 82 -0.06 11.97 5.20
C LEU A 82 -1.04 11.20 6.09
N ILE A 83 -1.14 9.88 5.86
CA ILE A 83 -1.87 8.94 6.74
C ILE A 83 -3.30 9.42 7.02
N THR A 84 -4.07 9.69 5.96
CA THR A 84 -5.45 10.17 6.06
C THR A 84 -6.45 9.08 6.51
N THR A 85 -6.01 7.82 6.59
CA THR A 85 -6.83 6.69 7.02
C THR A 85 -7.29 6.85 8.46
N LYS A 86 -8.61 6.74 8.68
CA LYS A 86 -9.21 6.84 10.03
C LYS A 86 -8.96 5.59 10.87
N GLY A 87 -8.91 5.77 12.20
CA GLY A 87 -8.81 4.67 13.16
C GLY A 87 -7.37 4.18 13.41
N ILE A 88 -6.38 4.91 12.94
CA ILE A 88 -4.97 4.69 13.25
C ILE A 88 -4.62 5.45 14.54
N CYS A 89 -3.71 4.91 15.35
CA CYS A 89 -3.24 5.52 16.57
C CYS A 89 -2.62 6.90 16.29
N LEU A 90 -3.15 7.95 16.93
CA LEU A 90 -2.71 9.33 16.74
C LEU A 90 -1.23 9.51 17.10
N ALA A 91 -0.75 8.83 18.15
CA ALA A 91 0.65 8.91 18.54
C ALA A 91 1.61 8.49 17.42
N ASN A 92 1.30 7.38 16.73
CA ASN A 92 2.13 6.89 15.62
C ASN A 92 2.10 7.87 14.43
N THR A 93 0.91 8.34 14.07
CA THR A 93 0.76 9.23 12.90
C THR A 93 1.39 10.60 13.13
N SER A 94 1.25 11.17 14.34
CA SER A 94 1.90 12.42 14.72
C SER A 94 3.41 12.27 14.75
N PHE A 95 3.92 11.18 15.35
CA PHE A 95 5.35 10.92 15.40
C PHE A 95 5.98 10.90 14.01
N LEU A 96 5.38 10.17 13.04
CA LEU A 96 5.92 10.09 11.67
C LEU A 96 5.93 11.46 10.99
N ARG A 97 4.83 12.23 11.07
CA ARG A 97 4.76 13.59 10.52
C ARG A 97 5.81 14.51 11.13
N ASP A 98 5.94 14.50 12.46
CA ASP A 98 6.90 15.34 13.19
C ASP A 98 8.34 14.92 12.85
N CYS A 99 8.60 13.63 12.72
CA CYS A 99 9.89 13.10 12.31
C CYS A 99 10.28 13.63 10.93
N PHE A 100 9.41 13.52 9.93
CA PHE A 100 9.68 13.99 8.57
C PHE A 100 9.90 15.50 8.52
N LYS A 101 9.08 16.26 9.23
CA LYS A 101 9.21 17.71 9.33
C LYS A 101 10.51 18.13 9.98
N THR A 102 10.86 17.53 11.13
CA THR A 102 12.07 17.86 11.90
C THR A 102 13.34 17.52 11.13
N ASN A 103 13.35 16.37 10.45
CA ASN A 103 14.51 15.89 9.69
C ASN A 103 14.49 16.34 8.24
N LYS A 104 13.54 17.18 7.84
CA LYS A 104 13.41 17.74 6.49
C LYS A 104 13.35 16.68 5.40
N VAL A 105 12.71 15.55 5.68
CA VAL A 105 12.40 14.53 4.66
C VAL A 105 11.43 15.15 3.66
N PRO A 106 11.75 15.16 2.35
CA PRO A 106 10.87 15.75 1.35
C PRO A 106 9.53 15.05 1.28
N VAL A 107 8.43 15.82 1.41
CA VAL A 107 7.05 15.35 1.28
C VAL A 107 6.33 16.25 0.28
N HIS A 108 5.88 15.66 -0.82
CA HIS A 108 5.08 16.33 -1.85
C HIS A 108 3.63 15.90 -1.71
N LEU A 109 2.82 16.70 -1.03
CA LEU A 109 1.38 16.50 -0.90
C LEU A 109 0.65 17.03 -2.14
N GLU A 110 -0.60 16.62 -2.32
CA GLU A 110 -1.44 17.00 -3.44
C GLU A 110 -0.72 16.84 -4.80
N THR A 111 0.13 15.79 -4.89
CA THR A 111 1.05 15.57 -6.00
C THR A 111 0.86 14.16 -6.56
N ALA A 112 0.65 14.07 -7.86
CA ALA A 112 0.40 12.81 -8.57
C ALA A 112 1.64 12.36 -9.34
N LEU A 113 1.90 11.03 -9.34
CA LEU A 113 2.88 10.40 -10.21
C LEU A 113 2.41 10.45 -11.66
N CYS A 114 3.29 10.85 -12.58
CA CYS A 114 3.04 10.88 -14.02
C CYS A 114 3.87 9.85 -14.79
N GLU A 115 5.14 9.65 -14.42
CA GLU A 115 6.05 8.73 -15.09
C GLU A 115 7.17 8.31 -14.13
N ILE A 116 7.67 7.09 -14.30
CA ILE A 116 8.91 6.61 -13.70
C ILE A 116 9.93 6.47 -14.84
N GLY A 117 10.99 7.24 -14.77
CA GLY A 117 12.11 7.22 -15.71
C GLY A 117 13.35 6.56 -15.12
N ASP A 118 14.42 6.53 -15.91
CA ASP A 118 15.73 6.07 -15.45
C ASP A 118 16.40 7.16 -14.60
N GLY A 119 16.49 6.92 -13.30
CA GLY A 119 17.06 7.85 -12.33
C GLY A 119 16.14 8.99 -11.88
N PHE A 120 14.86 9.01 -12.25
CA PHE A 120 13.91 10.03 -11.82
C PHE A 120 12.46 9.58 -11.82
N VAL A 121 11.62 10.32 -11.11
CA VAL A 121 10.15 10.26 -11.28
C VAL A 121 9.63 11.62 -11.72
N THR A 122 8.69 11.65 -12.65
CA THR A 122 7.96 12.86 -13.04
C THR A 122 6.65 12.91 -12.27
N VAL A 123 6.41 14.05 -11.63
CA VAL A 123 5.20 14.28 -10.82
C VAL A 123 4.52 15.58 -11.24
N LYS A 124 3.22 15.69 -10.91
CA LYS A 124 2.41 16.88 -11.15
C LYS A 124 1.71 17.30 -9.86
N ASP A 125 1.91 18.54 -9.42
CA ASP A 125 1.24 19.14 -8.28
C ASP A 125 -0.21 19.59 -8.59
N LYS A 126 -0.89 20.09 -7.56
CA LYS A 126 -2.30 20.56 -7.68
C LYS A 126 -2.47 21.78 -8.58
N GLU A 127 -1.44 22.61 -8.73
CA GLU A 127 -1.41 23.76 -9.63
C GLU A 127 -1.18 23.35 -11.09
N GLY A 128 -0.94 22.04 -11.34
CA GLY A 128 -0.65 21.51 -12.67
C GLY A 128 0.81 21.63 -13.10
N LYS A 129 1.71 22.07 -12.21
CA LYS A 129 3.14 22.14 -12.47
C LYS A 129 3.75 20.75 -12.49
N VAL A 130 4.45 20.44 -13.57
CA VAL A 130 5.16 19.18 -13.76
C VAL A 130 6.63 19.37 -13.44
N PHE A 131 7.21 18.46 -12.65
CA PHE A 131 8.64 18.50 -12.31
C PHE A 131 9.17 17.09 -12.04
N ASN A 132 10.49 16.95 -12.04
CA ASN A 132 11.18 15.70 -11.78
C ASN A 132 11.75 15.67 -10.37
N ILE A 133 11.76 14.48 -9.78
CA ILE A 133 12.42 14.14 -8.52
C ILE A 133 13.47 13.08 -8.85
N ASP A 134 14.74 13.34 -8.53
CA ASP A 134 15.82 12.36 -8.68
C ASP A 134 15.53 11.12 -7.81
N SER A 135 15.65 9.94 -8.38
CA SER A 135 15.27 8.70 -7.69
C SER A 135 16.04 7.51 -8.24
N ASP A 136 16.80 6.83 -7.41
CA ASP A 136 17.50 5.59 -7.77
C ASP A 136 16.54 4.39 -7.73
N SER A 137 15.50 4.47 -6.90
CA SER A 137 14.48 3.43 -6.73
C SER A 137 13.13 4.02 -6.40
N VAL A 138 12.07 3.38 -6.87
CA VAL A 138 10.68 3.79 -6.61
C VAL A 138 9.94 2.68 -5.89
N ILE A 139 9.33 2.99 -4.75
CA ILE A 139 8.47 2.06 -4.01
C ILE A 139 7.02 2.48 -4.18
N MET A 140 6.19 1.55 -4.67
CA MET A 140 4.77 1.75 -4.85
C MET A 140 4.02 1.32 -3.59
N SER A 141 3.42 2.28 -2.86
CA SER A 141 2.67 2.07 -1.61
C SER A 141 1.27 2.69 -1.68
N VAL A 142 0.56 2.44 -2.79
CA VAL A 142 -0.74 3.06 -3.11
C VAL A 142 -1.95 2.22 -2.64
N GLY A 143 -1.73 1.33 -1.68
CA GLY A 143 -2.75 0.50 -1.06
C GLY A 143 -3.02 -0.79 -1.84
N TYR A 144 -4.13 -1.45 -1.47
CA TYR A 144 -4.49 -2.79 -1.93
C TYR A 144 -5.90 -2.81 -2.50
N SER A 145 -6.19 -3.84 -3.29
CA SER A 145 -7.54 -4.16 -3.79
C SER A 145 -7.90 -5.58 -3.38
N PRO A 146 -9.15 -5.87 -2.99
CA PRO A 146 -9.61 -7.23 -2.73
C PRO A 146 -9.27 -8.18 -3.87
N ALA A 147 -8.85 -9.40 -3.52
CA ALA A 147 -8.50 -10.43 -4.50
C ALA A 147 -9.11 -11.80 -4.12
N PRO A 148 -10.46 -11.91 -4.05
CA PRO A 148 -11.11 -13.18 -3.76
C PRO A 148 -10.92 -14.15 -4.93
N VAL A 149 -10.69 -15.43 -4.62
CA VAL A 149 -10.63 -16.51 -5.62
C VAL A 149 -12.00 -16.99 -6.07
N ALA A 150 -13.07 -16.58 -5.35
CA ALA A 150 -14.47 -16.85 -5.73
C ALA A 150 -15.36 -15.70 -5.25
N GLU A 151 -16.51 -15.55 -5.92
CA GLU A 151 -17.54 -14.61 -5.51
C GLU A 151 -18.35 -15.16 -4.32
N LYS A 152 -18.90 -14.24 -3.52
CA LYS A 152 -19.78 -14.55 -2.42
C LYS A 152 -21.04 -15.28 -2.95
N GLY A 153 -21.45 -16.35 -2.30
CA GLY A 153 -22.62 -17.15 -2.66
C GLY A 153 -23.40 -17.63 -1.43
N LYS A 154 -24.36 -18.54 -1.63
CA LYS A 154 -25.18 -19.09 -0.54
C LYS A 154 -24.33 -19.82 0.49
N HIS A 155 -23.37 -20.61 0.02
CA HIS A 155 -22.44 -21.43 0.82
C HIS A 155 -20.98 -21.02 0.64
N ILE A 156 -20.74 -19.81 0.10
CA ILE A 156 -19.39 -19.25 -0.10
C ILE A 156 -19.34 -17.88 0.59
N HIS A 157 -18.51 -17.79 1.63
CA HIS A 157 -18.33 -16.60 2.45
C HIS A 157 -16.98 -15.97 2.15
N VAL A 158 -16.98 -14.75 1.64
CA VAL A 158 -15.74 -13.99 1.39
C VAL A 158 -15.50 -13.09 2.61
N ILE A 159 -14.33 -13.20 3.25
CA ILE A 159 -13.99 -12.50 4.49
C ILE A 159 -12.63 -11.81 4.40
N GLY A 160 -12.34 -10.96 5.38
CA GLY A 160 -11.07 -10.24 5.48
C GLY A 160 -10.81 -9.34 4.28
N ASP A 161 -9.55 -9.17 3.93
CA ASP A 161 -9.13 -8.31 2.82
C ASP A 161 -9.59 -8.82 1.44
N ALA A 162 -9.98 -10.08 1.34
CA ALA A 162 -10.62 -10.61 0.13
C ALA A 162 -12.01 -10.00 -0.10
N ALA A 163 -12.73 -9.61 0.97
CA ALA A 163 -14.01 -8.91 0.87
C ALA A 163 -13.82 -7.40 0.83
N LYS A 164 -13.01 -6.87 1.74
CA LYS A 164 -12.72 -5.43 1.87
C LYS A 164 -11.41 -5.23 2.62
N VAL A 165 -10.47 -4.55 2.00
CA VAL A 165 -9.19 -4.20 2.64
C VAL A 165 -9.43 -3.41 3.91
N GLY A 166 -8.80 -3.82 5.00
CA GLY A 166 -9.00 -3.23 6.32
C GLY A 166 -7.78 -3.38 7.23
N ASN A 167 -8.03 -3.66 8.48
CA ASN A 167 -7.01 -3.91 9.51
C ASN A 167 -7.33 -5.19 10.29
N LEU A 168 -6.41 -5.62 11.17
CA LEU A 168 -6.58 -6.84 11.96
C LEU A 168 -7.92 -6.92 12.68
N ARG A 169 -8.40 -5.79 13.24
CA ARG A 169 -9.71 -5.75 13.91
C ARG A 169 -10.84 -6.10 12.95
N THR A 170 -10.87 -5.48 11.77
CA THR A 170 -11.95 -5.73 10.80
C THR A 170 -11.90 -7.13 10.22
N VAL A 171 -10.70 -7.71 10.06
CA VAL A 171 -10.50 -9.09 9.61
C VAL A 171 -11.02 -10.07 10.66
N ILE A 172 -10.63 -9.92 11.93
CA ILE A 172 -11.05 -10.79 13.03
C ILE A 172 -12.57 -10.73 13.24
N TRP A 173 -13.15 -9.53 13.33
CA TRP A 173 -14.58 -9.37 13.50
C TRP A 173 -15.39 -9.87 12.30
N GLY A 174 -14.90 -9.65 11.07
CA GLY A 174 -15.55 -10.17 9.87
C GLY A 174 -15.58 -11.71 9.84
N ALA A 175 -14.52 -12.38 10.29
CA ALA A 175 -14.48 -13.82 10.45
C ALA A 175 -15.47 -14.30 11.54
N TRP A 176 -15.46 -13.64 12.71
CA TRP A 176 -16.40 -13.92 13.80
C TRP A 176 -17.87 -13.81 13.35
N ASP A 177 -18.22 -12.71 12.68
CA ASP A 177 -19.59 -12.44 12.22
C ASP A 177 -20.13 -13.49 11.24
N VAL A 178 -19.25 -14.10 10.46
CA VAL A 178 -19.59 -15.21 9.57
C VAL A 178 -19.72 -16.52 10.36
N CYS A 179 -18.68 -16.90 11.10
CA CYS A 179 -18.66 -18.18 11.82
C CYS A 179 -19.77 -18.33 12.87
N MET A 180 -20.22 -17.21 13.47
CA MET A 180 -21.33 -17.24 14.43
C MET A 180 -22.72 -17.44 13.78
N LYS A 181 -22.80 -17.49 12.45
CA LYS A 181 -24.04 -17.68 11.68
C LYS A 181 -24.07 -19.01 10.92
N LEU A 182 -22.96 -19.73 10.91
CA LEU A 182 -22.85 -21.09 10.39
C LEU A 182 -23.28 -22.11 11.45
#